data_6778750e00dd67b52ab21ae06f6615a4
#
_entry.id   6778750e00dd67b52ab21ae06f6615a4
#
_cell.length_a   1.000
_cell.length_b   1.000
_cell.length_c   1.000
_cell.angle_alpha   90.00
_cell.angle_beta   90.00
_cell.angle_gamma   90.00
#
_symmetry.space_group_name_H-M   'P 1'
#
loop_
_entity.id
_entity.type
_entity.pdbx_description
1 polymer ?
#
loop_
_entity_poly.entity_id
_entity_poly.type
_entity_poly.pdbx_seq_one_letter_code
_entity_poly.pdbx_strand_id
1 'polypeptide(L)'
;YIIEPGGDVAFWKGLRNIRVEILDVSDAPKISREDITRVGATGSRHITLSDIEAGHAGLLFVDGELREQLKPGLHAWWSAVRKVVVKVVDTRRQTTEVTAQEILTKDRVSVRVTLTAFWQITDVVKAGEAKDLNEQIYRHIQFAIRDAVANRTLDELLDARGDLDTELTKSVQA
;
A
#
# COMPACT_ATOMS: atom_id res chain seq x y z
N TYR A 1 -16.18 20.82 -21.55
CA TYR A 1 -14.87 21.47 -21.76
C TYR A 1 -14.34 21.95 -20.41
N ILE A 2 -13.04 21.76 -20.16
CA ILE A 2 -12.32 22.37 -19.03
C ILE A 2 -11.52 23.51 -19.63
N ILE A 3 -11.65 24.69 -19.02
CA ILE A 3 -10.91 25.89 -19.40
C ILE A 3 -9.92 26.15 -18.25
N GLU A 4 -8.63 26.14 -18.57
CA GLU A 4 -7.57 26.47 -17.61
C GLU A 4 -7.55 27.96 -17.30
N PRO A 5 -7.03 28.39 -16.14
CA PRO A 5 -6.84 29.79 -15.83
C PRO A 5 -6.03 30.50 -16.92
N GLY A 6 -6.54 31.61 -17.44
CA GLY A 6 -5.94 32.37 -18.55
C GLY A 6 -6.23 31.83 -19.94
N GLY A 7 -7.03 30.77 -20.05
CA GLY A 7 -7.52 30.28 -21.35
C GLY A 7 -8.87 30.92 -21.73
N ASP A 8 -8.99 31.27 -23.00
CA ASP A 8 -10.24 31.79 -23.58
C ASP A 8 -10.85 30.76 -24.54
N VAL A 9 -12.12 30.46 -24.34
CA VAL A 9 -12.88 29.61 -25.27
C VAL A 9 -14.19 30.30 -25.65
N ALA A 10 -14.40 30.45 -26.94
CA ALA A 10 -15.63 31.01 -27.46
C ALA A 10 -16.62 29.89 -27.77
N PHE A 11 -17.84 30.03 -27.26
CA PHE A 11 -18.93 29.10 -27.55
C PHE A 11 -20.05 29.83 -28.32
N TRP A 12 -20.51 29.20 -29.39
CA TRP A 12 -21.69 29.69 -30.13
C TRP A 12 -22.97 29.35 -29.34
N LYS A 13 -23.64 30.38 -28.85
CA LYS A 13 -24.83 30.24 -27.97
C LYS A 13 -26.11 29.76 -28.70
N GLY A 14 -26.12 29.55 -29.98
CA GLY A 14 -27.26 29.12 -30.81
C GLY A 14 -28.50 28.60 -30.03
N LEU A 15 -28.87 27.35 -30.26
CA LEU A 15 -30.00 26.67 -29.58
C LEU A 15 -29.61 25.90 -28.32
N ARG A 16 -28.37 26.05 -27.80
CA ARG A 16 -27.87 25.30 -26.62
C ARG A 16 -27.71 26.22 -25.41
N ASN A 17 -28.19 25.75 -24.28
CA ASN A 17 -27.90 26.40 -23.00
C ASN A 17 -26.46 26.04 -22.55
N ILE A 18 -25.65 27.06 -22.38
CA ILE A 18 -24.30 26.93 -21.87
C ILE A 18 -24.33 27.24 -20.36
N ARG A 19 -23.94 26.29 -19.55
CA ARG A 19 -23.75 26.47 -18.12
C ARG A 19 -22.23 26.49 -17.85
N VAL A 20 -21.77 27.55 -17.19
CA VAL A 20 -20.38 27.71 -16.76
C VAL A 20 -20.34 27.53 -15.25
N GLU A 21 -19.43 26.67 -14.77
CA GLU A 21 -19.19 26.44 -13.36
C GLU A 21 -17.71 26.70 -13.08
N ILE A 22 -17.43 27.51 -12.08
CA ILE A 22 -16.06 27.82 -11.66
C ILE A 22 -15.75 26.98 -10.43
N LEU A 23 -14.71 26.16 -10.52
CA LEU A 23 -14.24 25.31 -9.43
C LEU A 23 -12.88 25.78 -8.93
N ASP A 24 -12.75 25.94 -7.63
CA ASP A 24 -11.44 26.12 -7.00
C ASP A 24 -10.77 24.75 -6.85
N VAL A 25 -9.65 24.57 -7.55
CA VAL A 25 -8.89 23.31 -7.57
C VAL A 25 -7.52 23.45 -6.86
N SER A 26 -7.32 24.53 -6.13
CA SER A 26 -6.04 24.88 -5.49
C SER A 26 -5.62 23.89 -4.42
N ASP A 27 -6.55 23.20 -3.74
CA ASP A 27 -6.27 22.20 -2.69
C ASP A 27 -6.57 20.75 -3.10
N ALA A 28 -6.55 20.47 -4.40
CA ALA A 28 -6.84 19.13 -4.95
C ALA A 28 -8.16 18.53 -4.43
N PRO A 29 -9.31 19.21 -4.58
CA PRO A 29 -10.56 18.75 -4.01
C PRO A 29 -11.00 17.42 -4.64
N LYS A 30 -11.70 16.61 -3.83
CA LYS A 30 -12.29 15.36 -4.27
C LYS A 30 -13.41 15.61 -5.28
N ILE A 31 -13.48 14.77 -6.30
CA ILE A 31 -14.47 14.86 -7.36
C ILE A 31 -15.62 13.91 -7.05
N SER A 32 -16.86 14.37 -7.24
CA SER A 32 -18.03 13.51 -7.13
C SER A 32 -18.10 12.49 -8.28
N ARG A 33 -18.78 11.35 -8.07
CA ARG A 33 -18.98 10.36 -9.15
C ARG A 33 -19.73 10.95 -10.36
N GLU A 34 -20.65 11.86 -10.12
CA GLU A 34 -21.40 12.53 -11.19
C GLU A 34 -20.50 13.41 -12.05
N ASP A 35 -19.58 14.12 -11.42
CA ASP A 35 -18.63 14.99 -12.11
C ASP A 35 -17.57 14.23 -12.88
N ILE A 36 -17.13 13.07 -12.38
CA ILE A 36 -16.23 12.17 -13.12
C ILE A 36 -16.85 11.81 -14.48
N THR A 37 -18.16 11.49 -14.49
CA THR A 37 -18.87 11.12 -15.72
C THR A 37 -19.03 12.32 -16.66
N ARG A 38 -19.26 13.52 -16.11
CA ARG A 38 -19.41 14.76 -16.88
C ARG A 38 -18.12 15.23 -17.53
N VAL A 39 -17.02 15.09 -16.80
CA VAL A 39 -15.68 15.53 -17.25
C VAL A 39 -15.16 14.61 -18.37
N GLY A 40 -15.47 13.32 -18.32
CA GLY A 40 -15.15 12.34 -19.35
C GLY A 40 -13.67 12.33 -19.75
N ALA A 41 -13.40 11.89 -20.97
CA ALA A 41 -12.03 11.78 -21.48
C ALA A 41 -11.31 13.14 -21.64
N THR A 42 -12.05 14.23 -21.80
CA THR A 42 -11.49 15.59 -22.02
C THR A 42 -10.81 16.15 -20.76
N GLY A 43 -11.24 15.69 -19.57
CA GLY A 43 -10.67 16.13 -18.30
C GLY A 43 -9.59 15.25 -17.71
N SER A 44 -9.21 14.17 -18.37
CA SER A 44 -8.28 13.18 -17.85
C SER A 44 -6.89 13.74 -17.46
N ARG A 45 -6.49 14.85 -18.07
CA ARG A 45 -5.21 15.53 -17.75
C ARG A 45 -5.21 16.26 -16.40
N HIS A 46 -6.39 16.60 -15.89
CA HIS A 46 -6.56 17.44 -14.70
C HIS A 46 -7.09 16.64 -13.51
N ILE A 47 -7.26 15.33 -13.69
CA ILE A 47 -7.86 14.45 -12.70
C ILE A 47 -6.93 13.27 -12.42
N THR A 48 -6.71 13.00 -11.15
CA THR A 48 -6.13 11.73 -10.70
C THR A 48 -7.26 10.80 -10.27
N LEU A 49 -7.40 9.67 -10.95
CA LEU A 49 -8.37 8.63 -10.67
C LEU A 49 -7.66 7.44 -10.02
N SER A 50 -8.24 6.91 -8.95
CA SER A 50 -7.75 5.69 -8.31
C SER A 50 -8.91 4.79 -7.95
N ASP A 51 -8.87 3.55 -8.43
CA ASP A 51 -9.79 2.49 -8.06
C ASP A 51 -9.07 1.54 -7.08
N ILE A 52 -9.61 1.44 -5.87
CA ILE A 52 -9.04 0.64 -4.80
C ILE A 52 -9.91 -0.60 -4.63
N GLU A 53 -9.36 -1.75 -4.92
CA GLU A 53 -10.05 -3.02 -4.83
C GLU A 53 -10.36 -3.41 -3.37
N ALA A 54 -11.34 -4.30 -3.19
CA ALA A 54 -11.62 -4.90 -1.89
C ALA A 54 -10.38 -5.64 -1.36
N GLY A 55 -10.09 -5.48 -0.06
CA GLY A 55 -8.89 -6.06 0.56
C GLY A 55 -7.63 -5.20 0.39
N HIS A 56 -7.75 -4.02 -0.20
CA HIS A 56 -6.69 -3.02 -0.27
C HIS A 56 -7.10 -1.74 0.47
N ALA A 57 -6.11 -0.97 0.87
CA ALA A 57 -6.30 0.38 1.38
C ALA A 57 -5.43 1.35 0.57
N GLY A 58 -5.94 2.56 0.35
CA GLY A 58 -5.19 3.61 -0.31
C GLY A 58 -4.61 4.61 0.67
N LEU A 59 -3.48 5.19 0.35
CA LEU A 59 -2.90 6.35 1.03
C LEU A 59 -2.83 7.50 0.03
N LEU A 60 -3.56 8.57 0.32
CA LEU A 60 -3.57 9.77 -0.50
C LEU A 60 -2.42 10.69 -0.09
N PHE A 61 -1.56 10.99 -1.04
CA PHE A 61 -0.50 12.00 -0.91
C PHE A 61 -0.79 13.19 -1.82
N VAL A 62 -0.72 14.38 -1.25
CA VAL A 62 -0.81 15.63 -2.02
C VAL A 62 0.51 16.37 -1.81
N ASP A 63 1.23 16.65 -2.90
CA ASP A 63 2.57 17.25 -2.90
C ASP A 63 3.60 16.52 -2.00
N GLY A 64 3.40 15.21 -1.82
CA GLY A 64 4.26 14.35 -0.99
C GLY A 64 3.84 14.24 0.47
N GLU A 65 2.84 14.98 0.92
CA GLU A 65 2.27 14.89 2.27
C GLU A 65 1.11 13.90 2.32
N LEU A 66 1.10 13.02 3.33
CA LEU A 66 -0.03 12.12 3.57
C LEU A 66 -1.23 12.93 4.05
N ARG A 67 -2.35 12.86 3.32
CA ARG A 67 -3.61 13.55 3.64
C ARG A 67 -4.63 12.66 4.32
N GLU A 68 -4.92 11.52 3.72
CA GLU A 68 -5.93 10.61 4.26
C GLU A 68 -5.67 9.15 3.85
N GLN A 69 -6.25 8.22 4.62
CA GLN A 69 -6.36 6.81 4.28
C GLN A 69 -7.71 6.56 3.59
N LEU A 70 -7.65 5.93 2.42
CA LEU A 70 -8.79 5.67 1.55
C LEU A 70 -9.31 4.24 1.75
N LYS A 71 -10.63 4.11 1.77
CA LYS A 71 -11.32 2.82 1.74
C LYS A 71 -11.43 2.29 0.32
N PRO A 72 -11.71 0.98 0.14
CA PRO A 72 -12.00 0.42 -1.19
C PRO A 72 -13.08 1.20 -1.92
N GLY A 73 -12.89 1.37 -3.23
CA GLY A 73 -13.80 2.07 -4.12
C GLY A 73 -13.10 3.03 -5.08
N LEU A 74 -13.90 3.63 -5.94
CA LEU A 74 -13.42 4.61 -6.91
C LEU A 74 -13.34 6.01 -6.28
N HIS A 75 -12.15 6.58 -6.36
CA HIS A 75 -11.84 7.92 -5.86
C HIS A 75 -11.24 8.76 -6.98
N ALA A 76 -11.53 10.05 -6.98
CA ALA A 76 -10.98 10.99 -7.93
C ALA A 76 -10.72 12.35 -7.28
N TRP A 77 -9.67 13.03 -7.73
CA TRP A 77 -9.28 14.37 -7.29
C TRP A 77 -8.87 15.24 -8.46
N TRP A 78 -9.12 16.53 -8.31
CA TRP A 78 -8.52 17.51 -9.21
C TRP A 78 -7.02 17.59 -8.95
N SER A 79 -6.22 17.36 -9.98
CA SER A 79 -4.75 17.37 -9.93
C SER A 79 -4.13 18.36 -10.92
N ALA A 80 -4.89 19.40 -11.26
CA ALA A 80 -4.44 20.44 -12.20
C ALA A 80 -3.32 21.30 -11.64
N VAL A 81 -3.33 21.58 -10.32
CA VAL A 81 -2.40 22.49 -9.64
C VAL A 81 -1.44 21.73 -8.74
N ARG A 82 -1.93 20.72 -8.02
CA ARG A 82 -1.15 19.92 -7.06
C ARG A 82 -0.89 18.51 -7.56
N LYS A 83 0.24 17.95 -7.15
CA LYS A 83 0.59 16.57 -7.45
C LYS A 83 -0.17 15.64 -6.50
N VAL A 84 -1.11 14.90 -7.04
CA VAL A 84 -1.89 13.88 -6.31
C VAL A 84 -1.34 12.50 -6.63
N VAL A 85 -1.00 11.72 -5.60
CA VAL A 85 -0.51 10.35 -5.72
C VAL A 85 -1.29 9.47 -4.74
N VAL A 86 -1.78 8.33 -5.21
CA VAL A 86 -2.39 7.31 -4.34
C VAL A 86 -1.48 6.09 -4.33
N LYS A 87 -1.02 5.70 -3.15
CA LYS A 87 -0.36 4.42 -2.93
C LYS A 87 -1.38 3.40 -2.47
N VAL A 88 -1.42 2.25 -3.11
CA VAL A 88 -2.33 1.15 -2.75
C VAL A 88 -1.53 0.10 -1.99
N VAL A 89 -2.05 -0.32 -0.83
CA VAL A 89 -1.46 -1.30 0.09
C VAL A 89 -2.40 -2.49 0.19
N ASP A 90 -1.91 -3.70 -0.05
CA ASP A 90 -2.66 -4.94 0.11
C ASP A 90 -2.77 -5.29 1.59
N THR A 91 -4.00 -5.28 2.13
CA THR A 91 -4.29 -5.58 3.55
C THR A 91 -4.77 -7.01 3.78
N ARG A 92 -4.79 -7.84 2.74
CA ARG A 92 -5.15 -9.25 2.85
C ARG A 92 -4.04 -10.04 3.55
N ARG A 93 -4.39 -11.20 4.05
CA ARG A 93 -3.43 -12.15 4.59
C ARG A 93 -2.47 -12.61 3.49
N GLN A 94 -1.18 -12.48 3.74
CA GLN A 94 -0.11 -12.84 2.83
C GLN A 94 0.73 -13.97 3.41
N THR A 95 1.52 -14.60 2.55
CA THR A 95 2.38 -15.73 2.93
C THR A 95 3.78 -15.46 2.43
N THR A 96 4.76 -15.67 3.31
CA THR A 96 6.19 -15.62 2.96
C THR A 96 6.81 -16.96 3.33
N GLU A 97 7.50 -17.58 2.39
CA GLU A 97 8.23 -18.81 2.60
C GLU A 97 9.75 -18.53 2.63
N VAL A 98 10.40 -18.95 3.71
CA VAL A 98 11.84 -18.92 3.83
C VAL A 98 12.36 -20.35 3.74
N THR A 99 12.94 -20.67 2.59
CA THR A 99 13.32 -22.06 2.26
C THR A 99 14.77 -22.36 2.58
N ALA A 100 15.01 -23.61 3.01
CA ALA A 100 16.30 -24.29 3.01
C ALA A 100 17.47 -23.50 3.64
N GLN A 101 17.23 -22.83 4.75
CA GLN A 101 18.33 -22.21 5.52
C GLN A 101 19.13 -23.31 6.21
N GLU A 102 20.42 -23.39 5.89
CA GLU A 102 21.36 -24.24 6.60
C GLU A 102 21.96 -23.45 7.77
N ILE A 103 21.65 -23.89 8.98
CA ILE A 103 22.00 -23.19 10.22
C ILE A 103 22.67 -24.19 11.16
N LEU A 104 23.71 -23.74 11.86
CA LEU A 104 24.35 -24.52 12.91
C LEU A 104 23.66 -24.26 14.25
N THR A 105 23.27 -25.33 14.93
CA THR A 105 22.77 -25.29 16.29
C THR A 105 23.87 -24.94 17.30
N LYS A 106 23.49 -24.74 18.57
CA LYS A 106 24.42 -24.46 19.66
C LYS A 106 25.47 -25.57 19.86
N ASP A 107 25.06 -26.81 19.64
CA ASP A 107 25.93 -28.02 19.68
C ASP A 107 26.61 -28.32 18.33
N ARG A 108 26.59 -27.35 17.39
CA ARG A 108 27.28 -27.40 16.09
C ARG A 108 26.76 -28.47 15.13
N VAL A 109 25.52 -28.87 15.27
CA VAL A 109 24.84 -29.73 14.28
C VAL A 109 24.27 -28.86 13.18
N SER A 110 24.55 -29.21 11.91
CA SER A 110 23.91 -28.50 10.76
C SER A 110 22.48 -28.99 10.58
N VAL A 111 21.54 -28.05 10.63
CA VAL A 111 20.13 -28.33 10.39
C VAL A 111 19.62 -27.49 9.22
N ARG A 112 18.76 -28.09 8.41
CA ARG A 112 18.09 -27.39 7.32
C ARG A 112 16.65 -27.08 7.75
N VAL A 113 16.33 -25.78 7.78
CA VAL A 113 15.01 -25.28 8.22
C VAL A 113 14.29 -24.61 7.08
N THR A 114 12.99 -24.92 6.94
CA THR A 114 12.05 -24.22 6.07
C THR A 114 10.92 -23.71 6.93
N LEU A 115 10.55 -22.45 6.77
CA LEU A 115 9.45 -21.81 7.48
C LEU A 115 8.48 -21.15 6.50
N THR A 116 7.20 -21.28 6.79
CA THR A 116 6.14 -20.52 6.13
C THR A 116 5.49 -19.58 7.13
N ALA A 117 5.61 -18.28 6.90
CA ALA A 117 5.00 -17.26 7.74
C ALA A 117 3.74 -16.70 7.09
N PHE A 118 2.67 -16.60 7.87
CA PHE A 118 1.44 -15.93 7.49
C PHE A 118 1.37 -14.59 8.20
N TRP A 119 1.20 -13.51 7.45
CA TRP A 119 1.17 -12.17 8.01
C TRP A 119 0.12 -11.29 7.33
N GLN A 120 -0.22 -10.18 7.97
CA GLN A 120 -1.20 -9.23 7.47
C GLN A 120 -0.82 -7.83 7.94
N ILE A 121 -1.00 -6.84 7.06
CA ILE A 121 -0.75 -5.44 7.39
C ILE A 121 -1.88 -4.94 8.30
N THR A 122 -1.52 -4.46 9.48
CA THR A 122 -2.42 -3.84 10.44
C THR A 122 -2.32 -2.31 10.43
N ASP A 123 -1.11 -1.78 10.21
CA ASP A 123 -0.86 -0.35 10.08
C ASP A 123 -0.50 -0.02 8.62
N VAL A 124 -1.52 0.49 7.90
CA VAL A 124 -1.41 0.81 6.47
C VAL A 124 -0.45 1.98 6.24
N VAL A 125 -0.38 2.94 7.17
CA VAL A 125 0.46 4.13 7.02
C VAL A 125 1.93 3.74 7.08
N LYS A 126 2.34 3.02 8.12
CA LYS A 126 3.71 2.52 8.25
C LYS A 126 4.11 1.62 7.08
N ALA A 127 3.19 0.74 6.64
CA ALA A 127 3.43 -0.12 5.49
C ALA A 127 3.61 0.68 4.18
N GLY A 128 2.85 1.76 4.01
CA GLY A 128 2.96 2.64 2.85
C GLY A 128 4.24 3.49 2.81
N GLU A 129 4.86 3.75 3.95
CA GLU A 129 6.15 4.45 4.05
C GLU A 129 7.33 3.52 3.80
N ALA A 130 7.15 2.22 4.09
CA ALA A 130 8.21 1.24 3.90
C ALA A 130 8.55 1.08 2.41
N LYS A 131 9.85 1.04 2.15
CA LYS A 131 10.36 0.63 0.85
C LYS A 131 10.59 -0.89 0.88
N ASP A 132 10.04 -1.60 -0.10
CA ASP A 132 10.25 -3.05 -0.25
C ASP A 132 9.87 -3.86 1.01
N LEU A 133 8.65 -3.62 1.52
CA LEU A 133 8.12 -4.24 2.74
C LEU A 133 8.27 -5.76 2.76
N ASN A 134 7.99 -6.43 1.63
CA ASN A 134 8.10 -7.89 1.52
C ASN A 134 9.54 -8.38 1.75
N GLU A 135 10.53 -7.66 1.23
CA GLU A 135 11.94 -7.99 1.45
C GLU A 135 12.37 -7.77 2.90
N GLN A 136 11.87 -6.70 3.53
CA GLN A 136 12.14 -6.45 4.95
C GLN A 136 11.56 -7.56 5.82
N ILE A 137 10.30 -7.95 5.60
CA ILE A 137 9.65 -9.05 6.31
C ILE A 137 10.41 -10.36 6.10
N TYR A 138 10.79 -10.68 4.86
CA TYR A 138 11.58 -11.87 4.57
C TYR A 138 12.90 -11.90 5.37
N ARG A 139 13.63 -10.80 5.39
CA ARG A 139 14.89 -10.68 6.13
C ARG A 139 14.69 -10.80 7.65
N HIS A 140 13.65 -10.16 8.19
CA HIS A 140 13.32 -10.28 9.61
C HIS A 140 13.01 -11.72 10.00
N ILE A 141 12.22 -12.42 9.23
CA ILE A 141 11.92 -13.84 9.45
C ILE A 141 13.19 -14.68 9.37
N GLN A 142 14.05 -14.42 8.38
CA GLN A 142 15.32 -15.13 8.21
C GLN A 142 16.26 -14.95 9.41
N PHE A 143 16.37 -13.74 9.94
CA PHE A 143 17.17 -13.47 11.13
C PHE A 143 16.59 -14.13 12.37
N ALA A 144 15.26 -14.04 12.57
CA ALA A 144 14.58 -14.65 13.70
C ALA A 144 14.76 -16.18 13.73
N ILE A 145 14.66 -16.85 12.59
CA ILE A 145 14.92 -18.31 12.49
C ILE A 145 16.35 -18.62 12.86
N ARG A 146 17.32 -17.89 12.30
CA ARG A 146 18.73 -18.12 12.53
C ARG A 146 19.06 -17.99 14.01
N ASP A 147 18.53 -16.96 14.66
CA ASP A 147 18.74 -16.69 16.07
C ASP A 147 18.10 -17.79 16.94
N ALA A 148 16.86 -18.17 16.63
CA ALA A 148 16.15 -19.20 17.36
C ALA A 148 16.84 -20.58 17.28
N VAL A 149 17.43 -20.92 16.14
CA VAL A 149 18.13 -22.20 15.93
C VAL A 149 19.54 -22.17 16.54
N ALA A 150 20.31 -21.09 16.32
CA ALA A 150 21.70 -21.01 16.78
C ALA A 150 21.84 -21.01 18.32
N ASN A 151 20.80 -20.58 19.03
CA ASN A 151 20.79 -20.51 20.50
C ASN A 151 20.32 -21.80 21.17
N ARG A 152 19.91 -22.82 20.41
CA ARG A 152 19.40 -24.11 20.92
C ARG A 152 20.22 -25.30 20.44
N THR A 153 20.19 -26.37 21.24
CA THR A 153 20.72 -27.69 20.84
C THR A 153 19.70 -28.40 19.94
N LEU A 154 20.14 -29.44 19.23
CA LEU A 154 19.25 -30.23 18.38
C LEU A 154 18.11 -30.88 19.19
N ASP A 155 18.40 -31.40 20.38
CA ASP A 155 17.41 -32.01 21.26
C ASP A 155 16.34 -30.96 21.70
N GLU A 156 16.79 -29.77 22.12
CA GLU A 156 15.89 -28.67 22.46
C GLU A 156 14.98 -28.23 21.28
N LEU A 157 15.51 -28.25 20.06
CA LEU A 157 14.74 -27.92 18.86
C LEU A 157 13.67 -28.99 18.53
N LEU A 158 13.98 -30.26 18.78
CA LEU A 158 13.05 -31.35 18.53
C LEU A 158 11.92 -31.39 19.57
N ASP A 159 12.23 -31.06 20.82
CA ASP A 159 11.27 -31.04 21.93
C ASP A 159 10.37 -29.78 21.90
N ALA A 160 10.89 -28.64 21.48
CA ALA A 160 10.24 -27.33 21.59
C ALA A 160 9.50 -26.87 20.30
N ARG A 161 9.04 -27.79 19.44
CA ARG A 161 8.39 -27.41 18.17
C ARG A 161 7.24 -26.41 18.31
N GLY A 162 6.39 -26.54 19.33
CA GLY A 162 5.26 -25.64 19.57
C GLY A 162 5.65 -24.27 20.15
N ASP A 163 6.75 -24.23 20.90
CA ASP A 163 7.24 -22.99 21.55
C ASP A 163 7.98 -22.10 20.55
N LEU A 164 8.66 -22.70 19.56
CA LEU A 164 9.35 -21.98 18.49
C LEU A 164 8.40 -21.10 17.65
N ASP A 165 7.24 -21.63 17.30
CA ASP A 165 6.24 -20.89 16.50
C ASP A 165 5.77 -19.64 17.26
N THR A 166 5.57 -19.76 18.58
CA THR A 166 5.11 -18.66 19.43
C THR A 166 6.20 -17.59 19.60
N GLU A 167 7.44 -18.00 19.76
CA GLU A 167 8.58 -17.10 19.94
C GLU A 167 8.91 -16.35 18.63
N LEU A 168 8.94 -17.06 17.50
CA LEU A 168 9.15 -16.47 16.19
C LEU A 168 8.04 -15.46 15.86
N THR A 169 6.78 -15.78 16.17
CA THR A 169 5.67 -14.86 15.98
C THR A 169 5.84 -13.57 16.78
N LYS A 170 6.27 -13.67 18.05
CA LYS A 170 6.51 -12.48 18.89
C LYS A 170 7.69 -11.65 18.40
N SER A 171 8.75 -12.26 17.90
CA SER A 171 9.95 -11.54 17.42
C SER A 171 9.72 -10.80 16.11
N VAL A 172 8.71 -11.19 15.31
CA VAL A 172 8.37 -10.57 14.02
C VAL A 172 7.24 -9.54 14.14
N GLN A 173 6.50 -9.51 15.25
CA GLN A 173 5.41 -8.54 15.51
C GLN A 173 5.89 -7.16 16.00
N ALA A 174 7.07 -6.72 15.65
CA ALA A 174 7.63 -5.43 16.07
C ALA A 174 7.18 -4.25 15.20
#